data_4016fc225b4bb4de4d95fabf66ce5153
#
_entry.id   4016fc225b4bb4de4d95fabf66ce5153
#
_cell.length_a   1.000
_cell.length_b   1.000
_cell.length_c   1.000
_cell.angle_alpha   90.00
_cell.angle_beta   90.00
_cell.angle_gamma   90.00
#
_symmetry.space_group_name_H-M   'P 1'
#
loop_
_entity.id
_entity.type
_entity.pdbx_description
1 polymer ?
#
loop_
_entity_poly.entity_id
_entity_poly.type
_entity_poly.pdbx_seq_one_letter_code
_entity_poly.pdbx_strand_id
1 'polypeptide(L)'
;MRFAQILMASACLALAACGQAATTPADAQPQAAAGAPAALSAADKTAMLRAINMTPDASGRVTNACSDKVTPTFTAVELGGAVGTAQLVVIPGGPSSYTCYGDGPGDLHLLRRTGASFSEIHALQGGFLVVLATSHNGVKDIADGGPGMSHPLYWWNGSAYAQHGEIADSAMGDSAQMYPQ
;
A
#
# COMPACT_ATOMS: atom_id res chain seq x y z
N MET A 1 52.49 33.88 -12.81
CA MET A 1 53.06 33.93 -14.20
C MET A 1 51.92 33.77 -15.18
N ARG A 2 51.68 34.87 -15.92
CA ARG A 2 51.33 34.97 -17.34
C ARG A 2 50.01 34.32 -17.79
N PHE A 3 48.99 35.14 -18.10
CA PHE A 3 48.62 35.75 -19.40
C PHE A 3 48.03 34.68 -20.36
N ALA A 4 46.91 34.85 -21.07
CA ALA A 4 46.28 35.94 -21.79
C ALA A 4 44.81 35.52 -22.06
N GLN A 5 43.84 36.34 -21.89
CA GLN A 5 43.13 37.19 -22.87
C GLN A 5 43.08 36.65 -24.31
N ILE A 6 41.85 36.53 -24.85
CA ILE A 6 41.46 37.11 -26.15
C ILE A 6 39.91 37.15 -26.24
N LEU A 7 39.41 38.35 -26.45
CA LEU A 7 38.09 38.75 -26.96
C LEU A 7 37.87 38.20 -28.38
N MET A 8 36.62 37.95 -28.77
CA MET A 8 36.05 38.59 -29.94
C MET A 8 34.52 38.44 -29.97
N ALA A 9 33.92 39.57 -30.13
CA ALA A 9 32.52 39.79 -30.38
C ALA A 9 32.16 39.47 -31.83
N SER A 10 30.94 39.03 -32.06
CA SER A 10 30.24 39.28 -33.33
C SER A 10 28.75 39.24 -33.09
N ALA A 11 28.13 40.37 -33.24
CA ALA A 11 26.70 40.58 -33.29
C ALA A 11 26.19 40.18 -34.69
N CYS A 12 25.10 39.42 -34.71
CA CYS A 12 24.21 39.35 -35.87
C CYS A 12 22.77 39.50 -35.41
N LEU A 13 22.22 40.68 -35.62
CA LEU A 13 20.76 40.89 -35.64
C LEU A 13 20.20 40.20 -36.89
N ALA A 14 19.22 39.36 -36.71
CA ALA A 14 18.26 38.98 -37.74
C ALA A 14 16.86 39.07 -37.16
N LEU A 15 16.13 40.09 -37.54
CA LEU A 15 14.66 40.16 -37.41
C LEU A 15 14.06 39.11 -38.37
N ALA A 16 13.22 38.27 -37.85
CA ALA A 16 12.27 37.50 -38.66
C ALA A 16 10.96 37.31 -37.89
N ALA A 17 9.98 38.03 -38.36
CA ALA A 17 8.56 37.75 -38.52
C ALA A 17 7.83 36.87 -37.52
N CYS A 18 6.79 37.48 -36.92
CA CYS A 18 5.62 36.87 -36.30
C CYS A 18 5.03 35.73 -37.14
N GLY A 19 5.05 34.55 -36.60
CA GLY A 19 4.16 33.44 -36.95
C GLY A 19 3.53 32.96 -35.66
N GLN A 20 2.34 33.46 -35.33
CA GLN A 20 1.48 32.85 -34.30
C GLN A 20 1.02 31.49 -34.82
N ALA A 21 1.70 30.43 -34.46
CA ALA A 21 1.16 29.10 -34.55
C ALA A 21 0.04 29.00 -33.52
N ALA A 22 -1.19 28.88 -34.01
CA ALA A 22 -2.33 28.52 -33.22
C ALA A 22 -2.03 27.15 -32.54
N THR A 23 -1.79 27.16 -31.24
CA THR A 23 -1.75 25.95 -30.43
C THR A 23 -3.16 25.38 -30.40
N THR A 24 -3.37 24.35 -31.20
CA THR A 24 -4.54 23.47 -31.06
C THR A 24 -4.57 22.98 -29.61
N PRO A 25 -5.73 23.06 -28.90
CA PRO A 25 -5.82 22.44 -27.57
C PRO A 25 -5.54 20.95 -27.76
N ALA A 26 -4.51 20.45 -27.05
CA ALA A 26 -4.29 19.02 -26.94
C ALA A 26 -5.59 18.40 -26.44
N ASP A 27 -6.14 17.46 -27.22
CA ASP A 27 -7.27 16.64 -26.80
C ASP A 27 -7.00 16.12 -25.41
N ALA A 28 -7.80 16.59 -24.44
CA ALA A 28 -7.83 16.02 -23.12
C ALA A 28 -8.28 14.57 -23.29
N GLN A 29 -7.33 13.64 -23.25
CA GLN A 29 -7.65 12.22 -23.14
C GLN A 29 -8.61 12.05 -21.97
N PRO A 30 -9.76 11.39 -22.15
CA PRO A 30 -10.64 11.07 -21.05
C PRO A 30 -9.83 10.30 -20.02
N GLN A 31 -9.60 10.91 -18.88
CA GLN A 31 -9.04 10.24 -17.71
C GLN A 31 -10.01 9.12 -17.38
N ALA A 32 -9.61 7.87 -17.63
CA ALA A 32 -10.44 6.72 -17.32
C ALA A 32 -10.86 6.86 -15.85
N ALA A 33 -12.17 7.01 -15.64
CA ALA A 33 -12.74 7.00 -14.30
C ALA A 33 -12.18 5.76 -13.60
N ALA A 34 -11.59 5.96 -12.42
CA ALA A 34 -11.13 4.86 -11.57
C ALA A 34 -12.34 3.94 -11.35
N GLY A 35 -12.42 2.87 -12.14
CA GLY A 35 -13.49 1.88 -12.02
C GLY A 35 -13.43 1.28 -10.62
N ALA A 36 -14.61 0.94 -10.07
CA ALA A 36 -14.68 0.19 -8.83
C ALA A 36 -13.69 -0.98 -8.89
N PRO A 37 -12.94 -1.27 -7.80
CA PRO A 37 -11.94 -2.32 -7.81
C PRO A 37 -12.57 -3.61 -8.30
N ALA A 38 -12.00 -4.17 -9.37
CA ALA A 38 -12.50 -5.41 -9.96
C ALA A 38 -12.49 -6.51 -8.90
N ALA A 39 -13.57 -7.28 -8.83
CA ALA A 39 -13.67 -8.38 -7.88
C ALA A 39 -12.45 -9.32 -8.04
N LEU A 40 -11.83 -9.69 -6.92
CA LEU A 40 -10.67 -10.59 -6.91
C LEU A 40 -11.02 -11.94 -7.52
N SER A 41 -10.25 -12.36 -8.50
CA SER A 41 -10.40 -13.69 -9.11
C SER A 41 -9.99 -14.80 -8.13
N ALA A 42 -10.47 -16.03 -8.34
CA ALA A 42 -10.02 -17.20 -7.58
C ALA A 42 -8.50 -17.42 -7.72
N ALA A 43 -7.94 -17.12 -8.91
CA ALA A 43 -6.51 -17.19 -9.15
C ALA A 43 -5.73 -16.17 -8.31
N ASP A 44 -6.22 -14.92 -8.21
CA ASP A 44 -5.61 -13.89 -7.37
C ASP A 44 -5.62 -14.31 -5.89
N LYS A 45 -6.74 -14.78 -5.38
CA LYS A 45 -6.86 -15.25 -3.99
C LYS A 45 -5.87 -16.38 -3.70
N THR A 46 -5.75 -17.35 -4.60
CA THR A 46 -4.76 -18.43 -4.48
C THR A 46 -3.32 -17.90 -4.52
N ALA A 47 -3.03 -16.94 -5.42
CA ALA A 47 -1.71 -16.33 -5.51
C ALA A 47 -1.34 -15.55 -4.24
N MET A 48 -2.29 -14.83 -3.65
CA MET A 48 -2.08 -14.13 -2.37
C MET A 48 -1.80 -15.10 -1.22
N LEU A 49 -2.58 -16.18 -1.10
CA LEU A 49 -2.34 -17.19 -0.07
C LEU A 49 -0.98 -17.86 -0.22
N ARG A 50 -0.54 -18.14 -1.45
CA ARG A 50 0.82 -18.66 -1.70
C ARG A 50 1.91 -17.67 -1.33
N ALA A 51 1.69 -16.37 -1.54
CA ALA A 51 2.65 -15.33 -1.19
C ALA A 51 2.93 -15.27 0.33
N ILE A 52 1.99 -15.74 1.15
CA ILE A 52 2.12 -15.87 2.60
C ILE A 52 2.33 -17.33 3.05
N ASN A 53 2.82 -18.19 2.15
CA ASN A 53 3.11 -19.61 2.40
C ASN A 53 1.90 -20.46 2.84
N MET A 54 0.68 -20.07 2.44
CA MET A 54 -0.53 -20.85 2.72
C MET A 54 -1.03 -21.56 1.46
N THR A 55 -1.53 -22.78 1.66
CA THR A 55 -2.14 -23.57 0.58
C THR A 55 -3.62 -23.79 0.91
N PRO A 56 -4.54 -23.24 0.10
CA PRO A 56 -5.96 -23.48 0.29
C PRO A 56 -6.34 -24.93 -0.10
N ASP A 57 -7.29 -25.49 0.60
CA ASP A 57 -7.95 -26.75 0.20
C ASP A 57 -8.95 -26.52 -0.94
N ALA A 58 -9.62 -27.59 -1.38
CA ALA A 58 -10.60 -27.54 -2.49
C ALA A 58 -11.79 -26.60 -2.22
N SER A 59 -12.08 -26.27 -0.96
CA SER A 59 -13.12 -25.32 -0.55
C SER A 59 -12.57 -23.90 -0.33
N GLY A 60 -11.29 -23.66 -0.58
CA GLY A 60 -10.63 -22.37 -0.37
C GLY A 60 -10.26 -22.07 1.08
N ARG A 61 -10.35 -23.04 1.98
CA ARG A 61 -10.00 -22.90 3.40
C ARG A 61 -8.51 -23.16 3.61
N VAL A 62 -7.94 -22.51 4.60
CA VAL A 62 -6.55 -22.70 5.03
C VAL A 62 -6.50 -23.18 6.47
N THR A 63 -5.36 -23.72 6.90
CA THR A 63 -5.09 -24.02 8.31
C THR A 63 -4.38 -22.82 8.92
N ASN A 64 -4.96 -22.23 9.97
CA ASN A 64 -4.35 -21.12 10.70
C ASN A 64 -3.31 -21.58 11.72
N ALA A 65 -2.68 -20.65 12.44
CA ALA A 65 -1.68 -20.94 13.47
C ALA A 65 -2.25 -21.76 14.64
N CYS A 66 -3.56 -21.70 14.88
CA CYS A 66 -4.25 -22.53 15.90
C CYS A 66 -4.60 -23.94 15.42
N SER A 67 -4.22 -24.34 14.22
CA SER A 67 -4.60 -25.59 13.56
C SER A 67 -6.08 -25.68 13.18
N ASP A 68 -6.82 -24.57 13.22
CA ASP A 68 -8.20 -24.52 12.76
C ASP A 68 -8.29 -24.36 11.24
N LYS A 69 -9.30 -24.99 10.63
CA LYS A 69 -9.66 -24.79 9.22
C LYS A 69 -10.56 -23.56 9.10
N VAL A 70 -10.06 -22.50 8.48
CA VAL A 70 -10.74 -21.20 8.37
C VAL A 70 -10.83 -20.72 6.93
N THR A 71 -11.79 -19.85 6.66
CA THR A 71 -11.94 -19.20 5.34
C THR A 71 -11.31 -17.82 5.40
N PRO A 72 -10.23 -17.53 4.62
CA PRO A 72 -9.64 -16.21 4.54
C PRO A 72 -10.59 -15.16 3.99
N THR A 73 -10.47 -13.93 4.45
CA THR A 73 -11.12 -12.77 3.83
C THR A 73 -10.11 -11.88 3.13
N PHE A 74 -10.59 -11.09 2.15
CA PHE A 74 -9.75 -10.27 1.28
C PHE A 74 -10.40 -8.89 1.17
N THR A 75 -9.67 -7.85 1.54
CA THR A 75 -10.16 -6.46 1.53
C THR A 75 -9.17 -5.56 0.83
N ALA A 76 -9.64 -4.70 -0.07
CA ALA A 76 -8.82 -3.67 -0.70
C ALA A 76 -8.52 -2.55 0.30
N VAL A 77 -7.27 -2.12 0.34
CA VAL A 77 -6.77 -1.05 1.21
C VAL A 77 -6.05 -0.01 0.37
N GLU A 78 -6.54 1.22 0.40
CA GLU A 78 -5.96 2.33 -0.37
C GLU A 78 -4.82 2.98 0.40
N LEU A 79 -3.60 2.77 -0.08
CA LEU A 79 -2.37 3.28 0.53
C LEU A 79 -1.75 4.44 -0.26
N GLY A 80 -2.11 4.60 -1.53
CA GLY A 80 -1.59 5.65 -2.40
C GLY A 80 -0.15 5.45 -2.85
N GLY A 81 0.41 6.46 -3.50
CA GLY A 81 1.79 6.48 -3.97
C GLY A 81 2.20 5.27 -4.80
N ALA A 82 3.40 4.76 -4.56
CA ALA A 82 3.96 3.63 -5.29
C ALA A 82 3.29 2.28 -4.99
N VAL A 83 2.48 2.19 -3.94
CA VAL A 83 1.73 0.98 -3.56
C VAL A 83 0.34 0.97 -4.22
N GLY A 84 -0.33 2.13 -4.25
CA GLY A 84 -1.71 2.25 -4.72
C GLY A 84 -2.67 1.48 -3.81
N THR A 85 -3.47 0.59 -4.40
CA THR A 85 -4.36 -0.32 -3.69
C THR A 85 -3.63 -1.62 -3.33
N ALA A 86 -3.46 -1.88 -2.04
CA ALA A 86 -3.00 -3.16 -1.51
C ALA A 86 -4.19 -4.10 -1.23
N GLN A 87 -3.90 -5.35 -0.91
CA GLN A 87 -4.88 -6.33 -0.47
C GLN A 87 -4.56 -6.78 0.95
N LEU A 88 -5.49 -6.62 1.86
CA LEU A 88 -5.43 -7.19 3.19
C LEU A 88 -6.05 -8.59 3.16
N VAL A 89 -5.25 -9.59 3.48
CA VAL A 89 -5.68 -10.96 3.69
C VAL A 89 -5.79 -11.19 5.20
N VAL A 90 -6.97 -11.54 5.68
CA VAL A 90 -7.20 -11.91 7.08
C VAL A 90 -7.41 -13.41 7.16
N ILE A 91 -6.59 -14.05 7.97
CA ILE A 91 -6.73 -15.46 8.33
C ILE A 91 -7.40 -15.50 9.71
N PRO A 92 -8.70 -15.77 9.80
CA PRO A 92 -9.43 -15.68 11.06
C PRO A 92 -8.89 -16.64 12.13
N GLY A 93 -9.09 -16.29 13.39
CA GLY A 93 -8.69 -17.12 14.52
C GLY A 93 -9.42 -18.47 14.62
N GLY A 94 -10.64 -18.56 14.10
CA GLY A 94 -11.45 -19.77 14.18
C GLY A 94 -11.95 -20.09 15.59
N PRO A 95 -12.39 -21.33 15.86
CA PRO A 95 -12.89 -21.75 17.17
C PRO A 95 -11.86 -21.63 18.30
N SER A 96 -10.57 -21.76 17.98
CA SER A 96 -9.47 -21.68 18.96
C SER A 96 -8.87 -20.26 19.06
N SER A 97 -9.54 -19.24 18.51
CA SER A 97 -9.07 -17.87 18.39
C SER A 97 -8.51 -17.31 19.69
N TYR A 98 -9.25 -17.41 20.77
CA TYR A 98 -8.86 -16.84 22.06
C TYR A 98 -7.50 -17.35 22.55
N THR A 99 -7.20 -18.64 22.30
CA THR A 99 -5.93 -19.25 22.74
C THR A 99 -4.72 -18.72 21.96
N CYS A 100 -4.89 -18.41 20.66
CA CYS A 100 -3.80 -18.03 19.78
C CYS A 100 -3.71 -16.53 19.55
N TYR A 101 -4.84 -15.82 19.53
CA TYR A 101 -4.93 -14.42 19.11
C TYR A 101 -5.57 -13.52 20.18
N GLY A 102 -5.98 -14.08 21.35
CA GLY A 102 -6.76 -13.33 22.33
C GLY A 102 -8.07 -12.83 21.71
N ASP A 103 -8.36 -11.55 21.88
CA ASP A 103 -9.54 -10.89 21.29
C ASP A 103 -9.30 -10.40 19.86
N GLY A 104 -8.13 -10.67 19.28
CA GLY A 104 -7.74 -10.20 17.95
C GLY A 104 -8.40 -10.99 16.81
N PRO A 105 -8.46 -10.41 15.60
CA PRO A 105 -9.16 -11.00 14.46
C PRO A 105 -8.47 -12.23 13.85
N GLY A 106 -7.20 -12.49 14.18
CA GLY A 106 -6.38 -13.54 13.59
C GLY A 106 -5.04 -13.01 13.03
N ASP A 107 -4.51 -13.64 11.98
CA ASP A 107 -3.33 -13.16 11.27
C ASP A 107 -3.77 -12.23 10.12
N LEU A 108 -3.12 -11.07 10.01
CA LEU A 108 -3.35 -10.08 8.98
C LEU A 108 -2.10 -9.95 8.11
N HIS A 109 -2.29 -10.02 6.80
CA HIS A 109 -1.21 -9.90 5.81
C HIS A 109 -1.57 -8.85 4.77
N LEU A 110 -0.78 -7.79 4.69
CA LEU A 110 -0.96 -6.73 3.71
C LEU A 110 -0.05 -7.01 2.51
N LEU A 111 -0.67 -7.20 1.34
CA LEU A 111 0.03 -7.57 0.12
C LEU A 111 -0.16 -6.52 -0.97
N ARG A 112 0.91 -6.21 -1.69
CA ARG A 112 0.81 -5.44 -2.94
C ARG A 112 0.93 -6.36 -4.15
N ARG A 113 0.28 -5.98 -5.23
CA ARG A 113 0.45 -6.64 -6.52
C ARG A 113 1.79 -6.23 -7.15
N THR A 114 2.56 -7.21 -7.62
CA THR A 114 3.81 -7.02 -8.34
C THR A 114 3.73 -7.80 -9.65
N GLY A 115 3.27 -7.14 -10.71
CA GLY A 115 2.96 -7.82 -11.98
C GLY A 115 1.83 -8.83 -11.81
N ALA A 116 2.10 -10.10 -12.14
CA ALA A 116 1.15 -11.21 -11.98
C ALA A 116 1.19 -11.86 -10.57
N SER A 117 2.09 -11.40 -9.69
CA SER A 117 2.31 -11.96 -8.36
C SER A 117 1.91 -10.98 -7.27
N PHE A 118 1.96 -11.45 -6.03
CA PHE A 118 1.80 -10.62 -4.83
C PHE A 118 3.03 -10.73 -3.95
N SER A 119 3.37 -9.65 -3.26
CA SER A 119 4.41 -9.64 -2.23
C SER A 119 3.84 -9.05 -0.94
N GLU A 120 4.15 -9.71 0.17
CA GLU A 120 3.82 -9.21 1.48
C GLU A 120 4.63 -7.95 1.78
N ILE A 121 3.97 -6.91 2.25
CA ILE A 121 4.59 -5.62 2.60
C ILE A 121 4.44 -5.28 4.09
N HIS A 122 3.55 -5.98 4.79
CA HIS A 122 3.37 -5.93 6.24
C HIS A 122 2.57 -7.14 6.72
N ALA A 123 2.83 -7.59 7.95
CA ALA A 123 2.03 -8.63 8.62
C ALA A 123 1.97 -8.36 10.12
N LEU A 124 0.83 -8.70 10.72
CA LEU A 124 0.64 -8.65 12.18
C LEU A 124 -0.26 -9.79 12.65
N GLN A 125 -0.11 -10.16 13.90
CA GLN A 125 -0.88 -11.23 14.54
C GLN A 125 -1.70 -10.68 15.71
N GLY A 126 -2.97 -11.01 15.75
CA GLY A 126 -3.86 -10.67 16.88
C GLY A 126 -4.23 -9.20 17.04
N GLY A 127 -3.80 -8.34 16.11
CA GLY A 127 -4.06 -6.90 16.13
C GLY A 127 -4.98 -6.45 14.99
N PHE A 128 -5.10 -5.14 14.84
CA PHE A 128 -5.82 -4.47 13.77
C PHE A 128 -4.86 -3.64 12.93
N LEU A 129 -5.00 -3.68 11.62
CA LEU A 129 -4.28 -2.74 10.75
C LEU A 129 -4.97 -1.37 10.80
N VAL A 130 -4.25 -0.35 11.19
CA VAL A 130 -4.72 1.05 11.17
C VAL A 130 -4.00 1.80 10.06
N VAL A 131 -4.75 2.32 9.09
CA VAL A 131 -4.23 3.17 8.02
C VAL A 131 -4.41 4.62 8.42
N LEU A 132 -3.31 5.37 8.54
CA LEU A 132 -3.29 6.74 9.01
C LEU A 132 -3.52 7.74 7.86
N ALA A 133 -3.85 8.99 8.20
CA ALA A 133 -3.93 10.09 7.23
C ALA A 133 -2.54 10.60 6.81
N THR A 134 -1.52 10.38 7.64
CA THR A 134 -0.12 10.73 7.34
C THR A 134 0.47 9.82 6.27
N SER A 135 1.56 10.25 5.64
CA SER A 135 2.23 9.47 4.60
C SER A 135 3.72 9.75 4.55
N HIS A 136 4.51 8.72 4.24
CA HIS A 136 5.93 8.81 3.94
C HIS A 136 6.22 8.23 2.55
N ASN A 137 7.04 8.92 1.78
CA ASN A 137 7.32 8.59 0.38
C ASN A 137 6.04 8.47 -0.49
N GLY A 138 5.00 9.25 -0.15
CA GLY A 138 3.71 9.27 -0.84
C GLY A 138 2.80 8.08 -0.57
N VAL A 139 3.18 7.14 0.30
CA VAL A 139 2.38 6.00 0.75
C VAL A 139 1.89 6.28 2.17
N LYS A 140 0.63 6.00 2.47
CA LYS A 140 0.05 6.20 3.79
C LYS A 140 0.81 5.40 4.84
N ASP A 141 0.99 5.99 6.02
CA ASP A 141 1.55 5.31 7.17
C ASP A 141 0.54 4.33 7.75
N ILE A 142 1.04 3.32 8.45
CA ILE A 142 0.20 2.35 9.15
C ILE A 142 0.64 2.18 10.59
N ALA A 143 -0.29 1.70 11.43
CA ALA A 143 0.01 1.27 12.78
C ALA A 143 -0.63 -0.09 13.05
N ASP A 144 -0.03 -0.86 13.96
CA ASP A 144 -0.59 -2.11 14.46
C ASP A 144 -1.46 -1.77 15.67
N GLY A 145 -2.78 -1.70 15.45
CA GLY A 145 -3.76 -1.43 16.50
C GLY A 145 -4.01 -2.65 17.39
N GLY A 146 -4.37 -2.40 18.63
CA GLY A 146 -4.67 -3.44 19.61
C GLY A 146 -4.94 -2.85 20.99
N PRO A 147 -5.00 -3.65 22.04
CA PRO A 147 -5.11 -3.13 23.40
C PRO A 147 -3.86 -2.33 23.78
N GLY A 148 -4.05 -1.13 24.33
CA GLY A 148 -2.95 -0.28 24.76
C GLY A 148 -3.20 1.19 24.43
N MET A 149 -2.31 2.06 24.89
CA MET A 149 -2.35 3.51 24.65
C MET A 149 -1.32 3.97 23.61
N SER A 150 -0.45 3.06 23.17
CA SER A 150 0.62 3.32 22.20
C SER A 150 0.78 2.10 21.30
N HIS A 151 0.95 2.32 20.02
CA HIS A 151 0.94 1.32 18.99
C HIS A 151 2.14 1.46 18.06
N PRO A 152 2.77 0.36 17.61
CA PRO A 152 3.85 0.40 16.63
C PRO A 152 3.44 1.16 15.37
N LEU A 153 4.26 2.14 14.97
CA LEU A 153 4.10 2.97 13.78
C LEU A 153 5.07 2.50 12.70
N TYR A 154 4.58 2.38 11.47
CA TYR A 154 5.38 1.94 10.33
C TYR A 154 5.30 2.93 9.18
N TRP A 155 6.44 3.17 8.55
CA TRP A 155 6.59 3.99 7.36
C TRP A 155 7.02 3.16 6.16
N TRP A 156 6.57 3.59 4.98
CA TRP A 156 6.98 2.97 3.73
C TRP A 156 8.44 3.29 3.40
N ASN A 157 9.28 2.25 3.24
CA ASN A 157 10.71 2.41 2.95
C ASN A 157 11.06 2.27 1.45
N GLY A 158 10.05 2.12 0.58
CA GLY A 158 10.23 1.89 -0.86
C GLY A 158 9.96 0.44 -1.29
N SER A 159 9.99 -0.53 -0.37
CA SER A 159 9.76 -1.95 -0.64
C SER A 159 8.72 -2.60 0.29
N ALA A 160 8.74 -2.24 1.57
CA ALA A 160 7.85 -2.74 2.61
C ALA A 160 7.66 -1.67 3.70
N TYR A 161 6.78 -1.94 4.65
CA TYR A 161 6.67 -1.13 5.85
C TYR A 161 7.80 -1.48 6.83
N ALA A 162 8.41 -0.46 7.40
CA ALA A 162 9.44 -0.58 8.42
C ALA A 162 9.01 0.18 9.67
N GLN A 163 9.19 -0.43 10.85
CA GLN A 163 8.87 0.21 12.11
C GLN A 163 9.70 1.47 12.29
N HIS A 164 9.04 2.59 12.61
CA HIS A 164 9.66 3.88 12.80
C HIS A 164 9.52 4.43 14.22
N GLY A 165 8.70 3.82 15.05
CA GLY A 165 8.45 4.24 16.41
C GLY A 165 7.09 3.76 16.89
N GLU A 166 6.44 4.61 17.66
CA GLU A 166 5.11 4.36 18.21
C GLU A 166 4.21 5.58 18.00
N ILE A 167 2.91 5.35 17.95
CA ILE A 167 1.86 6.37 17.89
C ILE A 167 0.89 6.16 19.05
N ALA A 168 0.57 7.22 19.78
CA ALA A 168 -0.48 7.15 20.79
C ALA A 168 -1.86 7.04 20.13
N ASP A 169 -2.78 6.34 20.77
CA ASP A 169 -4.17 6.18 20.32
C ASP A 169 -4.81 7.54 19.98
N SER A 170 -4.63 8.51 20.88
CA SER A 170 -5.17 9.86 20.70
C SER A 170 -4.56 10.66 19.53
N ALA A 171 -3.42 10.20 18.99
CA ALA A 171 -2.71 10.83 17.87
C ALA A 171 -3.04 10.22 16.51
N MET A 172 -3.75 9.10 16.44
CA MET A 172 -4.14 8.46 15.18
C MET A 172 -5.12 9.32 14.36
N GLY A 173 -5.96 10.12 15.04
CA GLY A 173 -6.92 11.03 14.42
C GLY A 173 -8.19 10.34 13.92
N ASP A 174 -9.27 11.14 13.75
CA ASP A 174 -10.60 10.64 13.38
C ASP A 174 -10.69 10.09 11.95
N SER A 175 -9.69 10.37 11.10
CA SER A 175 -9.63 9.90 9.71
C SER A 175 -8.86 8.59 9.54
N ALA A 176 -8.32 8.02 10.62
CA ALA A 176 -7.70 6.71 10.60
C ALA A 176 -8.74 5.62 10.25
N GLN A 177 -8.33 4.67 9.42
CA GLN A 177 -9.18 3.56 8.99
C GLN A 177 -8.67 2.27 9.62
N MET A 178 -9.51 1.59 10.38
CA MET A 178 -9.17 0.32 11.04
C MET A 178 -9.66 -0.87 10.22
N TYR A 179 -8.84 -1.90 10.11
CA TYR A 179 -9.14 -3.15 9.42
C TYR A 179 -8.81 -4.37 10.31
N PRO A 180 -9.57 -5.48 10.18
CA PRO A 180 -10.83 -5.60 9.46
C PRO A 180 -11.94 -4.76 10.11
N GLN A 181 -12.93 -4.39 9.28
CA GLN A 181 -14.15 -3.72 9.73
C GLN A 181 -15.21 -4.75 10.10
#